data_be632b63ead87681045cdd73f4390008
#
_entry.id   be632b63ead87681045cdd73f4390008
#
_cell.length_a   1.000
_cell.length_b   1.000
_cell.length_c   1.000
_cell.angle_alpha   90.00
_cell.angle_beta   90.00
_cell.angle_gamma   90.00
#
_symmetry.space_group_name_H-M   'P 1'
#
loop_
_entity.id
_entity.type
_entity.pdbx_description
1 polymer ?
#
loop_
_entity_poly.entity_id
_entity_poly.type
_entity_poly.pdbx_seq_one_letter_code
_entity_poly.pdbx_strand_id
1 'polypeptide(L)'
;MYEWENYFEPHILERGWEYARSGAVRHIIRKKDAIEAVVEGTEYYKVKIKYDGHSVLNAYCSCPYAAGGNYCKHMAAVLYEIDNDGKDGYEFSETGFEDNFSEDDNLIPIDELISKADRSLLERILVNLAAGDEQNESRIRVMLAGVNTTSDIDELEREIDNIFDAYSDRGGYINYHSAMDFCDDLISYLESKTNQLFDNEQYYDAFELAKYAFIELSDCDIDDDGQIAMISDVCYKIWQRAVADGSDVERELIKNWFLEHFDDGTVVDYMEDILQDFIRYELASKDELEEEIEHLDKLIEESGESGECKSVFSSHYGYSIEAIELRMILMKRLGASEEEIDRFRRKHMNFQSVRKYYLKKAQEEGDAEEEIRLLKQGKKLDSESVYLVHSYSQRLIELYHKQKDYQQEKAERREDFLTYQLSTMEDFRGYRKMCSDDEWEKEKTVLIKSRRDIAKRCELLAEEGMKPDLFELIFKQKNRLNYINKYGFLLAEEYSGPILQEYFTYVSGIAENARNRSAYDELIRYLKRMRQYTDGTEMVQKLCKTWILKYPTRKVMVQELGELLKHI
;
A
#
# COMPACT_ATOMS: atom_id res chain seq x y z
N MET A 1 21.16 1.16 -2.88
CA MET A 1 19.94 1.94 -2.58
C MET A 1 18.81 0.96 -2.82
N TYR A 2 18.14 0.56 -1.77
CA TYR A 2 17.13 -0.49 -1.82
C TYR A 2 15.85 0.12 -2.37
N GLU A 3 15.21 -0.52 -3.36
CA GLU A 3 13.91 -0.07 -3.91
C GLU A 3 12.74 -0.39 -2.95
N TRP A 4 13.01 -0.41 -1.64
CA TRP A 4 12.02 -0.71 -0.63
C TRP A 4 10.88 0.34 -0.57
N GLU A 5 11.12 1.56 -1.01
CA GLU A 5 10.10 2.62 -1.09
C GLU A 5 8.89 2.21 -1.95
N ASN A 6 9.09 1.32 -2.92
CA ASN A 6 8.01 0.83 -3.79
C ASN A 6 6.99 -0.08 -3.09
N TYR A 7 7.29 -0.55 -1.88
CA TYR A 7 6.36 -1.36 -1.09
C TYR A 7 5.41 -0.52 -0.23
N PHE A 8 5.58 0.80 -0.22
CA PHE A 8 4.85 1.70 0.66
C PHE A 8 4.05 2.71 -0.15
N GLU A 9 2.86 3.03 0.33
CA GLU A 9 2.08 4.14 -0.19
C GLU A 9 2.80 5.49 0.04
N PRO A 10 2.68 6.48 -0.87
CA PRO A 10 3.41 7.74 -0.77
C PRO A 10 3.22 8.48 0.57
N HIS A 11 2.00 8.49 1.11
CA HIS A 11 1.69 9.12 2.39
C HIS A 11 2.32 8.38 3.59
N ILE A 12 2.51 7.06 3.48
CA ILE A 12 3.20 6.25 4.50
C ILE A 12 4.71 6.54 4.48
N LEU A 13 5.29 6.71 3.30
CA LEU A 13 6.69 7.11 3.15
C LEU A 13 6.96 8.47 3.77
N GLU A 14 6.12 9.47 3.51
CA GLU A 14 6.24 10.81 4.08
C GLU A 14 6.22 10.77 5.61
N ARG A 15 5.24 10.09 6.19
CA ARG A 15 5.14 9.88 7.65
C ARG A 15 6.30 9.07 8.22
N GLY A 16 6.76 8.05 7.51
CA GLY A 16 7.93 7.25 7.90
C GLY A 16 9.22 8.09 7.95
N TRP A 17 9.40 8.96 6.97
CA TRP A 17 10.52 9.89 6.93
C TRP A 17 10.50 10.90 8.09
N GLU A 18 9.32 11.42 8.46
CA GLU A 18 9.15 12.29 9.63
C GLU A 18 9.52 11.57 10.93
N TYR A 19 9.11 10.31 11.10
CA TYR A 19 9.45 9.48 12.26
C TYR A 19 10.96 9.21 12.35
N ALA A 20 11.62 8.86 11.26
CA ALA A 20 13.08 8.70 11.22
C ALA A 20 13.79 10.01 11.59
N ARG A 21 13.38 11.12 10.99
CA ARG A 21 13.97 12.44 11.24
C ARG A 21 13.76 12.95 12.66
N SER A 22 12.66 12.61 13.31
CA SER A 22 12.39 12.98 14.70
C SER A 22 13.20 12.17 15.72
N GLY A 23 13.95 11.15 15.26
CA GLY A 23 14.68 10.22 16.11
C GLY A 23 13.75 9.26 16.87
N ALA A 24 12.58 8.95 16.31
CA ALA A 24 11.64 8.01 16.91
C ALA A 24 12.10 6.55 16.83
N VAL A 25 13.06 6.23 15.95
CA VAL A 25 13.63 4.89 15.84
C VAL A 25 14.67 4.66 16.93
N ARG A 26 14.45 3.62 17.74
CA ARG A 26 15.26 3.27 18.89
C ARG A 26 15.78 1.82 18.76
N HIS A 27 16.89 1.50 19.42
CA HIS A 27 17.39 0.14 19.60
C HIS A 27 17.45 -0.68 18.30
N ILE A 28 18.15 -0.14 17.27
CA ILE A 28 18.36 -0.86 16.00
C ILE A 28 19.39 -1.96 16.21
N ILE A 29 18.98 -3.21 15.99
CA ILE A 29 19.82 -4.40 16.03
C ILE A 29 19.90 -4.96 14.62
N ARG A 30 21.11 -5.03 14.07
CA ARG A 30 21.38 -5.60 12.75
C ARG A 30 21.87 -7.04 12.89
N LYS A 31 21.12 -7.99 12.35
CA LYS A 31 21.50 -9.39 12.21
C LYS A 31 21.92 -9.67 10.77
N LYS A 32 22.46 -10.83 10.50
CA LYS A 32 22.99 -11.19 9.17
C LYS A 32 21.96 -11.07 8.03
N ASP A 33 20.71 -11.36 8.32
CA ASP A 33 19.59 -11.43 7.36
C ASP A 33 18.32 -10.69 7.84
N ALA A 34 18.42 -9.96 8.96
CA ALA A 34 17.30 -9.24 9.53
C ALA A 34 17.74 -7.99 10.30
N ILE A 35 16.83 -7.04 10.41
CA ILE A 35 16.95 -5.84 11.23
C ILE A 35 15.77 -5.82 12.19
N GLU A 36 16.07 -5.57 13.45
CA GLU A 36 15.08 -5.41 14.50
C GLU A 36 15.24 -4.02 15.12
N ALA A 37 14.14 -3.33 15.34
CA ALA A 37 14.14 -1.99 15.92
C ALA A 37 12.87 -1.77 16.75
N VAL A 38 12.91 -0.77 17.63
CA VAL A 38 11.75 -0.26 18.34
C VAL A 38 11.49 1.16 17.85
N VAL A 39 10.25 1.45 17.47
CA VAL A 39 9.85 2.78 17.01
C VAL A 39 8.91 3.39 18.05
N GLU A 40 9.27 4.57 18.53
CA GLU A 40 8.47 5.36 19.46
C GLU A 40 7.36 6.08 18.68
N GLY A 41 6.10 5.71 18.93
CA GLY A 41 4.91 6.35 18.38
C GLY A 41 3.94 6.69 19.53
N THR A 42 2.67 6.41 19.37
CA THR A 42 1.70 6.42 20.51
C THR A 42 2.07 5.36 21.56
N GLU A 43 2.70 4.27 21.08
CA GLU A 43 3.32 3.24 21.90
C GLU A 43 4.69 2.90 21.35
N TYR A 44 5.38 1.93 21.97
CA TYR A 44 6.64 1.39 21.45
C TYR A 44 6.37 0.20 20.56
N TYR A 45 6.55 0.38 19.25
CA TYR A 45 6.28 -0.66 18.24
C TYR A 45 7.54 -1.40 17.87
N LYS A 46 7.47 -2.74 17.92
CA LYS A 46 8.57 -3.62 17.49
C LYS A 46 8.51 -3.79 15.97
N VAL A 47 9.60 -3.49 15.31
CA VAL A 47 9.75 -3.64 13.86
C VAL A 47 10.80 -4.69 13.57
N LYS A 48 10.50 -5.63 12.67
CA LYS A 48 11.43 -6.65 12.19
C LYS A 48 11.40 -6.68 10.66
N ILE A 49 12.56 -6.49 10.03
CA ILE A 49 12.70 -6.46 8.58
C ILE A 49 13.69 -7.54 8.18
N LYS A 50 13.27 -8.47 7.32
CA LYS A 50 14.15 -9.46 6.70
C LYS A 50 14.64 -8.96 5.35
N TYR A 51 15.92 -9.12 5.07
CA TYR A 51 16.55 -8.72 3.82
C TYR A 51 17.64 -9.72 3.41
N ASP A 52 17.94 -9.77 2.10
CA ASP A 52 18.95 -10.67 1.53
C ASP A 52 20.28 -9.99 1.21
N GLY A 53 20.50 -8.80 1.75
CA GLY A 53 21.64 -7.94 1.44
C GLY A 53 21.39 -6.95 0.29
N HIS A 54 20.30 -7.11 -0.46
CA HIS A 54 19.92 -6.27 -1.60
C HIS A 54 18.47 -5.82 -1.57
N SER A 55 17.54 -6.64 -1.08
CA SER A 55 16.10 -6.38 -1.10
C SER A 55 15.45 -6.70 0.24
N VAL A 56 14.37 -6.01 0.55
CA VAL A 56 13.49 -6.34 1.68
C VAL A 56 12.65 -7.55 1.29
N LEU A 57 12.85 -8.68 1.96
CA LEU A 57 12.12 -9.92 1.71
C LEU A 57 10.78 -9.94 2.46
N ASN A 58 10.75 -9.39 3.66
CA ASN A 58 9.56 -9.31 4.50
C ASN A 58 9.77 -8.24 5.57
N ALA A 59 8.68 -7.56 5.98
CA ALA A 59 8.69 -6.61 7.08
C ALA A 59 7.50 -6.85 8.00
N TYR A 60 7.73 -6.77 9.30
CA TYR A 60 6.73 -6.90 10.35
C TYR A 60 6.80 -5.71 11.30
N CYS A 61 5.66 -5.24 11.76
CA CYS A 61 5.54 -4.27 12.85
C CYS A 61 4.39 -4.68 13.78
N SER A 62 4.56 -4.46 15.08
CA SER A 62 3.51 -4.73 16.07
C SER A 62 2.41 -3.66 16.13
N CYS A 63 2.39 -2.67 15.23
CA CYS A 63 1.34 -1.65 15.22
C CYS A 63 0.06 -2.18 14.56
N PRO A 64 -1.11 -1.64 14.95
CA PRO A 64 -2.40 -2.09 14.42
C PRO A 64 -2.50 -2.03 12.89
N TYR A 65 -1.97 -0.99 12.25
CA TYR A 65 -1.97 -0.87 10.79
C TYR A 65 -1.22 -2.01 10.08
N ALA A 66 -0.12 -2.49 10.69
CA ALA A 66 0.64 -3.61 10.13
C ALA A 66 0.00 -4.96 10.46
N ALA A 67 -0.84 -5.06 11.48
CA ALA A 67 -1.59 -6.28 11.81
C ALA A 67 -2.55 -6.67 10.68
N GLY A 68 -3.07 -5.69 9.92
CA GLY A 68 -3.85 -5.90 8.70
C GLY A 68 -3.03 -6.31 7.45
N GLY A 69 -1.75 -6.65 7.60
CA GLY A 69 -0.87 -7.03 6.48
C GLY A 69 -0.29 -5.87 5.69
N ASN A 70 -0.45 -4.62 6.15
CA ASN A 70 -0.01 -3.42 5.45
C ASN A 70 1.42 -3.00 5.84
N TYR A 71 2.14 -2.39 4.91
CA TYR A 71 3.43 -1.77 5.19
C TYR A 71 3.22 -0.41 5.85
N CYS A 72 3.62 -0.28 7.13
CA CYS A 72 3.32 0.89 7.96
C CYS A 72 4.46 1.92 8.01
N LYS A 73 4.15 3.14 8.49
CA LYS A 73 5.12 4.23 8.69
C LYS A 73 6.30 3.87 9.60
N HIS A 74 6.11 2.96 10.57
CA HIS A 74 7.18 2.53 11.48
C HIS A 74 8.20 1.64 10.76
N MET A 75 7.76 0.76 9.84
CA MET A 75 8.66 0.00 8.97
C MET A 75 9.42 0.94 8.03
N ALA A 76 8.76 1.92 7.42
CA ALA A 76 9.39 2.94 6.59
C ALA A 76 10.41 3.76 7.38
N ALA A 77 10.10 4.15 8.62
CA ALA A 77 11.02 4.89 9.50
C ALA A 77 12.32 4.13 9.75
N VAL A 78 12.23 2.83 10.05
CA VAL A 78 13.42 1.97 10.26
C VAL A 78 14.25 1.87 8.98
N LEU A 79 13.60 1.72 7.81
CA LEU A 79 14.30 1.65 6.52
C LEU A 79 14.98 2.97 6.16
N TYR A 80 14.35 4.12 6.42
CA TYR A 80 14.99 5.43 6.24
C TYR A 80 16.20 5.63 7.16
N GLU A 81 16.13 5.19 8.41
CA GLU A 81 17.23 5.28 9.35
C GLU A 81 18.43 4.44 8.89
N ILE A 82 18.16 3.24 8.38
CA ILE A 82 19.20 2.33 7.85
C ILE A 82 19.84 2.91 6.59
N ASP A 83 19.08 3.50 5.70
CA ASP A 83 19.60 4.16 4.48
C ASP A 83 20.44 5.39 4.83
N ASN A 84 20.14 6.08 5.91
CA ASN A 84 20.93 7.19 6.43
C ASN A 84 22.21 6.72 7.12
N ASP A 85 22.16 5.66 7.94
CA ASP A 85 23.31 5.08 8.62
C ASP A 85 24.31 4.40 7.65
N GLY A 86 23.85 3.89 6.52
CA GLY A 86 24.70 3.34 5.47
C GLY A 86 25.64 4.36 4.81
N LYS A 87 25.50 5.66 5.17
CA LYS A 87 26.38 6.74 4.72
C LYS A 87 27.52 7.06 5.69
N ASP A 88 27.44 6.61 6.93
CA ASP A 88 28.47 6.81 7.95
C ASP A 88 28.94 5.43 8.44
N GLY A 89 30.07 4.96 7.89
CA GLY A 89 30.65 3.67 8.22
C GLY A 89 30.92 3.52 9.72
N TYR A 90 30.05 2.81 10.42
CA TYR A 90 30.32 2.28 11.75
C TYR A 90 30.68 0.81 11.65
N GLU A 91 31.86 0.49 12.19
CA GLU A 91 32.35 -0.86 12.38
C GLU A 91 31.40 -1.68 13.26
N PHE A 92 31.23 -2.94 12.91
CA PHE A 92 30.56 -3.94 13.72
C PHE A 92 31.22 -4.00 15.11
N SER A 93 30.51 -3.61 16.16
CA SER A 93 30.85 -3.97 17.51
C SER A 93 30.06 -5.23 17.89
N GLU A 94 30.75 -6.35 17.87
CA GLU A 94 30.39 -7.55 18.61
C GLU A 94 30.62 -7.30 20.11
N THR A 95 29.76 -6.55 20.75
CA THR A 95 29.69 -6.56 22.21
C THR A 95 28.23 -6.76 22.60
N GLY A 96 27.98 -8.01 22.97
CA GLY A 96 26.72 -8.42 23.57
C GLY A 96 26.44 -7.62 24.84
N PHE A 97 25.25 -7.03 24.87
CA PHE A 97 24.50 -6.91 26.11
C PHE A 97 23.64 -8.17 26.22
N GLU A 98 24.07 -9.06 27.09
CA GLU A 98 23.24 -10.13 27.60
C GLU A 98 22.12 -9.48 28.45
N ASP A 99 21.03 -9.13 27.80
CA ASP A 99 19.75 -9.01 28.47
C ASP A 99 18.88 -10.19 28.01
N ASN A 100 18.49 -10.96 29.02
CA ASN A 100 17.68 -12.15 28.95
C ASN A 100 16.39 -11.98 28.15
N PHE A 101 16.49 -12.08 26.83
CA PHE A 101 15.38 -12.46 25.97
C PHE A 101 15.71 -13.84 25.42
N SER A 102 15.14 -14.85 26.07
CA SER A 102 15.17 -16.22 25.59
C SER A 102 14.73 -16.25 24.12
N GLU A 103 15.61 -16.69 23.25
CA GLU A 103 15.26 -17.19 21.94
C GLU A 103 14.35 -18.42 22.15
N ASP A 104 13.06 -18.18 22.21
CA ASP A 104 12.05 -19.23 22.02
C ASP A 104 11.56 -19.15 20.57
N ASP A 105 12.36 -19.68 19.66
CA ASP A 105 11.94 -20.02 18.29
C ASP A 105 10.88 -21.15 18.27
N ASN A 106 10.29 -21.47 19.42
CA ASN A 106 9.24 -22.45 19.63
C ASN A 106 8.02 -21.86 20.35
N LEU A 107 7.72 -20.59 20.18
CA LEU A 107 6.43 -20.07 20.66
C LEU A 107 5.33 -20.71 19.83
N ILE A 108 4.60 -21.63 20.48
CA ILE A 108 3.37 -22.21 19.94
C ILE A 108 2.44 -21.03 19.61
N PRO A 109 1.88 -20.96 18.38
CA PRO A 109 0.91 -19.93 18.01
C PRO A 109 -0.19 -19.78 19.06
N ILE A 110 -0.65 -18.56 19.31
CA ILE A 110 -1.60 -18.28 20.40
C ILE A 110 -2.90 -19.06 20.24
N ASP A 111 -3.39 -19.22 19.03
CA ASP A 111 -4.57 -20.00 18.68
C ASP A 111 -4.38 -21.49 19.05
N GLU A 112 -3.20 -22.05 18.85
CA GLU A 112 -2.86 -23.40 19.25
C GLU A 112 -2.78 -23.55 20.78
N LEU A 113 -2.28 -22.54 21.49
CA LEU A 113 -2.29 -22.51 22.96
C LEU A 113 -3.71 -22.42 23.50
N ILE A 114 -4.55 -21.55 22.92
CA ILE A 114 -5.97 -21.41 23.28
C ILE A 114 -6.71 -22.72 23.06
N SER A 115 -6.51 -23.39 21.92
CA SER A 115 -7.17 -24.65 21.61
C SER A 115 -6.80 -25.82 22.55
N LYS A 116 -5.61 -25.76 23.17
CA LYS A 116 -5.09 -26.76 24.10
C LYS A 116 -5.36 -26.43 25.57
N ALA A 117 -5.75 -25.18 25.88
CA ALA A 117 -6.03 -24.75 27.22
C ALA A 117 -7.35 -25.35 27.74
N ASP A 118 -7.39 -25.72 29.02
CA ASP A 118 -8.66 -26.11 29.63
C ASP A 118 -9.56 -24.88 29.87
N ARG A 119 -10.87 -25.14 29.87
CA ARG A 119 -11.88 -24.08 30.00
C ARG A 119 -11.68 -23.23 31.27
N SER A 120 -11.29 -23.83 32.38
CA SER A 120 -11.13 -23.10 33.64
C SER A 120 -9.92 -22.15 33.61
N LEU A 121 -8.89 -22.48 32.85
CA LEU A 121 -7.76 -21.59 32.60
C LEU A 121 -8.16 -20.42 31.70
N LEU A 122 -8.92 -20.66 30.63
CA LEU A 122 -9.43 -19.62 29.75
C LEU A 122 -10.37 -18.67 30.47
N GLU A 123 -11.31 -19.17 31.27
CA GLU A 123 -12.19 -18.36 32.12
C GLU A 123 -11.39 -17.45 33.06
N ARG A 124 -10.34 -17.98 33.69
CA ARG A 124 -9.46 -17.21 34.57
C ARG A 124 -8.67 -16.11 33.84
N ILE A 125 -8.19 -16.43 32.62
CA ILE A 125 -7.47 -15.47 31.79
C ILE A 125 -8.42 -14.32 31.39
N LEU A 126 -9.63 -14.65 30.90
CA LEU A 126 -10.62 -13.65 30.50
C LEU A 126 -11.05 -12.76 31.67
N VAL A 127 -11.30 -13.34 32.85
CA VAL A 127 -11.64 -12.55 34.07
C VAL A 127 -10.47 -11.62 34.47
N ASN A 128 -9.23 -12.08 34.36
CA ASN A 128 -8.06 -11.25 34.66
C ASN A 128 -7.85 -10.13 33.65
N LEU A 129 -8.10 -10.39 32.36
CA LEU A 129 -8.03 -9.38 31.31
C LEU A 129 -9.11 -8.30 31.53
N ALA A 130 -10.35 -8.72 31.83
CA ALA A 130 -11.45 -7.82 32.15
C ALA A 130 -11.17 -6.97 33.38
N ALA A 131 -10.62 -7.57 34.46
CA ALA A 131 -10.33 -6.86 35.68
C ALA A 131 -9.15 -5.87 35.60
N GLY A 132 -8.31 -6.00 34.56
CA GLY A 132 -7.11 -5.18 34.41
C GLY A 132 -7.31 -3.91 33.58
N ASP A 133 -8.37 -3.84 32.78
CA ASP A 133 -8.62 -2.76 31.84
C ASP A 133 -10.12 -2.66 31.50
N GLU A 134 -10.70 -1.50 31.65
CA GLU A 134 -12.12 -1.22 31.42
C GLU A 134 -12.51 -1.46 29.93
N GLN A 135 -11.63 -1.16 29.00
CA GLN A 135 -11.84 -1.48 27.58
C GLN A 135 -11.86 -2.99 27.32
N ASN A 136 -10.93 -3.74 27.91
CA ASN A 136 -10.93 -5.20 27.79
C ASN A 136 -12.18 -5.82 28.42
N GLU A 137 -12.67 -5.29 29.54
CA GLU A 137 -13.94 -5.73 30.13
C GLU A 137 -15.10 -5.53 29.15
N SER A 138 -15.21 -4.32 28.56
CA SER A 138 -16.26 -3.99 27.60
C SER A 138 -16.19 -4.90 26.35
N ARG A 139 -15.02 -5.08 25.76
CA ARG A 139 -14.82 -5.98 24.59
C ARG A 139 -15.19 -7.44 24.91
N ILE A 140 -14.79 -7.95 26.06
CA ILE A 140 -15.15 -9.31 26.50
C ILE A 140 -16.67 -9.41 26.72
N ARG A 141 -17.33 -8.39 27.26
CA ARG A 141 -18.79 -8.37 27.40
C ARG A 141 -19.47 -8.42 26.04
N VAL A 142 -19.02 -7.60 25.06
CA VAL A 142 -19.53 -7.61 23.69
C VAL A 142 -19.36 -8.98 23.04
N MET A 143 -18.18 -9.59 23.11
CA MET A 143 -17.94 -10.93 22.54
C MET A 143 -18.77 -12.02 23.22
N LEU A 144 -19.06 -11.89 24.51
CA LEU A 144 -19.91 -12.83 25.27
C LEU A 144 -21.41 -12.54 25.10
N ALA A 145 -21.81 -11.33 24.71
CA ALA A 145 -23.20 -10.99 24.41
C ALA A 145 -23.76 -11.88 23.29
N GLY A 146 -22.92 -12.30 22.34
CA GLY A 146 -23.27 -13.31 21.32
C GLY A 146 -23.72 -14.66 21.87
N VAL A 147 -23.46 -14.97 23.13
CA VAL A 147 -23.89 -16.20 23.81
C VAL A 147 -25.29 -16.09 24.42
N ASN A 148 -25.79 -14.88 24.63
CA ASN A 148 -27.17 -14.65 25.07
C ASN A 148 -28.12 -15.02 23.92
N THR A 149 -29.04 -15.92 24.19
CA THR A 149 -30.06 -16.38 23.24
C THR A 149 -31.33 -15.52 23.28
N THR A 150 -31.23 -14.28 23.75
CA THR A 150 -32.37 -13.36 23.74
C THR A 150 -32.69 -12.96 22.31
N SER A 151 -33.98 -12.88 22.01
CA SER A 151 -34.54 -12.27 20.81
C SER A 151 -35.36 -11.02 21.14
N ASP A 152 -35.18 -10.49 22.35
CA ASP A 152 -35.81 -9.22 22.76
C ASP A 152 -35.05 -8.06 22.11
N ILE A 153 -35.69 -7.36 21.21
CA ILE A 153 -35.09 -6.31 20.40
C ILE A 153 -34.55 -5.17 21.28
N ASP A 154 -35.28 -4.79 22.33
CA ASP A 154 -34.86 -3.72 23.26
C ASP A 154 -33.57 -4.10 24.04
N GLU A 155 -33.29 -5.41 24.22
CA GLU A 155 -32.05 -5.88 24.84
C GLU A 155 -30.90 -5.90 23.82
N LEU A 156 -31.19 -6.28 22.58
CA LEU A 156 -30.21 -6.27 21.49
C LEU A 156 -29.77 -4.86 21.11
N GLU A 157 -30.69 -3.89 21.09
CA GLU A 157 -30.36 -2.46 20.87
C GLU A 157 -29.47 -1.92 21.99
N ARG A 158 -29.75 -2.24 23.26
CA ARG A 158 -28.86 -1.88 24.37
C ARG A 158 -27.47 -2.52 24.29
N GLU A 159 -27.33 -3.69 23.68
CA GLU A 159 -26.02 -4.29 23.41
C GLU A 159 -25.26 -3.47 22.35
N ILE A 160 -25.94 -2.89 21.35
CA ILE A 160 -25.35 -1.95 20.37
C ILE A 160 -24.88 -0.69 21.10
N ASP A 161 -25.70 -0.08 21.94
CA ASP A 161 -25.30 1.10 22.73
C ASP A 161 -24.04 0.84 23.54
N ASN A 162 -23.94 -0.33 24.17
CA ASN A 162 -22.75 -0.72 24.93
C ASN A 162 -21.50 -0.84 24.02
N ILE A 163 -21.65 -1.22 22.75
CA ILE A 163 -20.53 -1.25 21.79
C ILE A 163 -20.09 0.19 21.49
N PHE A 164 -21.01 1.09 21.17
CA PHE A 164 -20.68 2.50 20.94
C PHE A 164 -20.01 3.13 22.17
N ASP A 165 -20.56 2.92 23.36
CA ASP A 165 -19.99 3.42 24.63
C ASP A 165 -18.59 2.88 24.92
N ALA A 166 -18.33 1.60 24.59
CA ALA A 166 -17.03 0.95 24.84
C ALA A 166 -15.88 1.56 24.04
N TYR A 167 -16.17 2.14 22.89
CA TYR A 167 -15.16 2.72 21.99
C TYR A 167 -15.15 4.25 21.97
N SER A 168 -16.20 4.89 22.48
CA SER A 168 -16.31 6.34 22.57
C SER A 168 -15.53 6.90 23.78
N ASP A 169 -14.94 8.07 23.60
CA ASP A 169 -14.42 8.85 24.72
C ASP A 169 -15.56 9.53 25.51
N ARG A 170 -15.22 10.29 26.56
CA ARG A 170 -16.20 11.01 27.38
C ARG A 170 -17.04 12.04 26.63
N GLY A 171 -16.66 12.37 25.40
CA GLY A 171 -17.38 13.27 24.51
C GLY A 171 -18.24 12.56 23.47
N GLY A 172 -18.24 11.23 23.43
CA GLY A 172 -18.93 10.43 22.42
C GLY A 172 -18.13 10.24 21.13
N TYR A 173 -16.83 10.65 21.09
CA TYR A 173 -16.00 10.58 19.90
C TYR A 173 -15.21 9.27 19.83
N ILE A 174 -15.26 8.58 18.70
CA ILE A 174 -14.46 7.38 18.39
C ILE A 174 -13.24 7.79 17.57
N ASN A 175 -12.07 7.70 18.19
CA ASN A 175 -10.82 8.11 17.54
C ASN A 175 -10.31 7.07 16.53
N TYR A 176 -9.42 7.51 15.62
CA TYR A 176 -8.83 6.70 14.54
C TYR A 176 -8.28 5.33 15.00
N HIS A 177 -7.70 5.25 16.18
CA HIS A 177 -7.11 3.99 16.66
C HIS A 177 -8.16 2.97 17.11
N SER A 178 -9.30 3.44 17.57
CA SER A 178 -10.42 2.61 18.04
C SER A 178 -11.43 2.30 16.94
N ALA A 179 -11.46 3.12 15.87
CA ALA A 179 -12.49 3.04 14.83
C ALA A 179 -12.53 1.68 14.11
N MET A 180 -11.36 1.06 13.85
CA MET A 180 -11.33 -0.25 13.18
C MET A 180 -11.80 -1.38 14.10
N ASP A 181 -11.34 -1.38 15.37
CA ASP A 181 -11.76 -2.36 16.37
C ASP A 181 -13.27 -2.23 16.66
N PHE A 182 -13.79 -1.00 16.72
CA PHE A 182 -15.22 -0.71 16.82
C PHE A 182 -16.00 -1.30 15.64
N CYS A 183 -15.53 -1.05 14.43
CA CYS A 183 -16.13 -1.56 13.20
C CYS A 183 -16.21 -3.10 13.21
N ASP A 184 -15.09 -3.77 13.52
CA ASP A 184 -15.00 -5.22 13.55
C ASP A 184 -15.95 -5.83 14.60
N ASP A 185 -16.01 -5.25 15.81
CA ASP A 185 -16.88 -5.73 16.89
C ASP A 185 -18.36 -5.50 16.58
N LEU A 186 -18.74 -4.33 16.03
CA LEU A 186 -20.13 -4.02 15.66
C LEU A 186 -20.61 -4.91 14.51
N ILE A 187 -19.79 -5.11 13.48
CA ILE A 187 -20.09 -6.01 12.36
C ILE A 187 -20.27 -7.44 12.86
N SER A 188 -19.32 -7.94 13.66
CA SER A 188 -19.40 -9.30 14.21
C SER A 188 -20.66 -9.51 15.07
N TYR A 189 -21.04 -8.51 15.84
CA TYR A 189 -22.26 -8.51 16.63
C TYR A 189 -23.50 -8.58 15.73
N LEU A 190 -23.62 -7.64 14.76
CA LEU A 190 -24.74 -7.59 13.83
C LEU A 190 -24.91 -8.89 13.06
N GLU A 191 -23.83 -9.42 12.47
CA GLU A 191 -23.86 -10.67 11.73
C GLU A 191 -24.30 -11.86 12.61
N SER A 192 -23.77 -11.96 13.83
CA SER A 192 -24.12 -13.04 14.76
C SER A 192 -25.59 -12.99 15.18
N LYS A 193 -26.08 -11.83 15.59
CA LYS A 193 -27.44 -11.67 16.11
C LYS A 193 -28.50 -11.74 15.02
N THR A 194 -28.28 -11.07 13.90
CA THR A 194 -29.22 -11.13 12.79
C THR A 194 -29.31 -12.52 12.16
N ASN A 195 -28.22 -13.29 12.11
CA ASN A 195 -28.29 -14.69 11.69
C ASN A 195 -29.15 -15.53 12.66
N GLN A 196 -29.05 -15.32 13.98
CA GLN A 196 -29.93 -15.98 14.96
C GLN A 196 -31.41 -15.60 14.75
N LEU A 197 -31.69 -14.31 14.49
CA LEU A 197 -33.05 -13.84 14.21
C LEU A 197 -33.58 -14.46 12.91
N PHE A 198 -32.77 -14.51 11.86
CA PHE A 198 -33.13 -15.15 10.58
C PHE A 198 -33.39 -16.65 10.74
N ASP A 199 -32.58 -17.35 11.53
CA ASP A 199 -32.76 -18.79 11.79
C ASP A 199 -34.08 -19.06 12.57
N ASN A 200 -34.57 -18.06 13.30
CA ASN A 200 -35.85 -18.08 14.00
C ASN A 200 -37.02 -17.49 13.18
N GLU A 201 -36.81 -17.18 11.90
CA GLU A 201 -37.81 -16.56 11.02
C GLU A 201 -38.28 -15.17 11.50
N GLN A 202 -37.44 -14.46 12.27
CA GLN A 202 -37.70 -13.10 12.80
C GLN A 202 -37.11 -12.03 11.86
N TYR A 203 -37.60 -11.94 10.66
CA TYR A 203 -37.04 -11.10 9.59
C TYR A 203 -37.17 -9.61 9.89
N TYR A 204 -38.30 -9.20 10.44
CA TYR A 204 -38.54 -7.80 10.80
C TYR A 204 -37.67 -7.36 11.96
N ASP A 205 -37.46 -8.21 12.97
CA ASP A 205 -36.56 -7.89 14.10
C ASP A 205 -35.11 -7.77 13.64
N ALA A 206 -34.67 -8.59 12.66
CA ALA A 206 -33.33 -8.44 12.07
C ALA A 206 -33.19 -7.11 11.31
N PHE A 207 -34.23 -6.68 10.60
CA PHE A 207 -34.28 -5.36 9.99
C PHE A 207 -34.19 -4.24 11.05
N GLU A 208 -35.01 -4.32 12.10
CA GLU A 208 -35.03 -3.30 13.17
C GLU A 208 -33.66 -3.16 13.84
N LEU A 209 -32.99 -4.27 14.14
CA LEU A 209 -31.66 -4.26 14.74
C LEU A 209 -30.62 -3.57 13.85
N ALA A 210 -30.58 -3.92 12.57
CA ALA A 210 -29.65 -3.30 11.61
C ALA A 210 -30.00 -1.82 11.34
N LYS A 211 -31.27 -1.48 11.32
CA LYS A 211 -31.76 -0.10 11.23
C LYS A 211 -31.30 0.73 12.43
N TYR A 212 -31.45 0.20 13.63
CA TYR A 212 -31.01 0.86 14.85
C TYR A 212 -29.51 1.17 14.81
N ALA A 213 -28.69 0.17 14.49
CA ALA A 213 -27.23 0.35 14.37
C ALA A 213 -26.87 1.40 13.31
N PHE A 214 -27.60 1.44 12.19
CA PHE A 214 -27.38 2.40 11.11
C PHE A 214 -27.69 3.84 11.53
N ILE A 215 -28.76 4.05 12.30
CA ILE A 215 -29.13 5.37 12.81
C ILE A 215 -28.12 5.83 13.87
N GLU A 216 -27.77 4.98 14.83
CA GLU A 216 -26.74 5.29 15.84
C GLU A 216 -25.39 5.62 15.21
N LEU A 217 -25.03 4.91 14.12
CA LEU A 217 -23.81 5.19 13.35
C LEU A 217 -23.84 6.58 12.70
N SER A 218 -25.01 7.02 12.25
CA SER A 218 -25.21 8.35 11.67
C SER A 218 -24.99 9.47 12.67
N ASP A 219 -25.37 9.26 13.93
CA ASP A 219 -25.22 10.23 15.02
C ASP A 219 -23.83 10.16 15.68
N CYS A 220 -23.01 9.16 15.32
CA CYS A 220 -21.71 8.93 15.91
C CYS A 220 -20.64 9.86 15.35
N ASP A 221 -19.87 10.52 16.23
CA ASP A 221 -18.68 11.29 15.86
C ASP A 221 -17.46 10.36 15.84
N ILE A 222 -17.06 9.94 14.64
CA ILE A 222 -16.00 8.96 14.40
C ILE A 222 -14.95 9.49 13.44
N ASP A 223 -13.67 9.21 13.73
CA ASP A 223 -12.55 9.47 12.80
C ASP A 223 -12.53 8.36 11.72
N ASP A 224 -13.36 8.57 10.70
CA ASP A 224 -13.67 7.58 9.67
C ASP A 224 -12.59 7.49 8.58
N ASP A 225 -12.13 6.27 8.29
CA ASP A 225 -11.27 5.92 7.15
C ASP A 225 -11.91 4.75 6.36
N GLY A 226 -13.25 4.78 6.23
CA GLY A 226 -14.08 3.80 5.55
C GLY A 226 -14.91 2.87 6.46
N GLN A 227 -14.84 3.04 7.80
CA GLN A 227 -15.57 2.20 8.75
C GLN A 227 -17.09 2.36 8.64
N ILE A 228 -17.56 3.60 8.46
CA ILE A 228 -18.99 3.89 8.26
C ILE A 228 -19.51 3.13 7.03
N ALA A 229 -18.74 3.15 5.93
CA ALA A 229 -19.13 2.43 4.71
C ALA A 229 -19.18 0.92 4.92
N MET A 230 -18.23 0.34 5.68
CA MET A 230 -18.20 -1.09 5.98
C MET A 230 -19.40 -1.54 6.81
N ILE A 231 -19.75 -0.81 7.87
CA ILE A 231 -20.90 -1.11 8.72
C ILE A 231 -22.21 -0.93 7.93
N SER A 232 -22.30 0.14 7.15
CA SER A 232 -23.48 0.42 6.30
C SER A 232 -23.72 -0.69 5.27
N ASP A 233 -22.66 -1.26 4.68
CA ASP A 233 -22.74 -2.38 3.74
C ASP A 233 -23.31 -3.65 4.43
N VAL A 234 -22.95 -3.89 5.68
CA VAL A 234 -23.52 -4.99 6.48
C VAL A 234 -24.98 -4.75 6.77
N CYS A 235 -25.36 -3.56 7.23
CA CYS A 235 -26.76 -3.20 7.45
C CYS A 235 -27.61 -3.37 6.18
N TYR A 236 -27.11 -2.90 5.05
CA TYR A 236 -27.76 -3.04 3.75
C TYR A 236 -28.01 -4.51 3.38
N LYS A 237 -27.03 -5.39 3.57
CA LYS A 237 -27.16 -6.83 3.30
C LYS A 237 -28.20 -7.50 4.22
N ILE A 238 -28.26 -7.09 5.48
CA ILE A 238 -29.27 -7.57 6.42
C ILE A 238 -30.67 -7.15 5.94
N TRP A 239 -30.86 -5.89 5.55
CA TRP A 239 -32.11 -5.39 5.00
C TRP A 239 -32.52 -6.13 3.72
N GLN A 240 -31.56 -6.37 2.81
CA GLN A 240 -31.81 -7.16 1.59
C GLN A 240 -32.37 -8.55 1.94
N ARG A 241 -31.76 -9.23 2.90
CA ARG A 241 -32.22 -10.54 3.33
C ARG A 241 -33.60 -10.49 4.00
N ALA A 242 -33.83 -9.50 4.87
CA ALA A 242 -35.12 -9.29 5.52
C ALA A 242 -36.26 -9.09 4.50
N VAL A 243 -35.99 -8.29 3.45
CA VAL A 243 -36.96 -8.09 2.36
C VAL A 243 -37.13 -9.35 1.52
N ALA A 244 -36.06 -10.08 1.23
CA ALA A 244 -36.12 -11.27 0.37
C ALA A 244 -36.88 -12.44 1.02
N ASP A 245 -36.61 -12.71 2.29
CA ASP A 245 -37.09 -13.88 3.01
C ASP A 245 -38.33 -13.60 3.86
N GLY A 246 -38.60 -12.34 4.23
CA GLY A 246 -39.71 -11.91 5.05
C GLY A 246 -41.08 -12.09 4.40
N SER A 247 -42.15 -12.08 5.21
CA SER A 247 -43.52 -12.13 4.76
C SER A 247 -43.92 -10.85 4.01
N ASP A 248 -45.02 -10.90 3.25
CA ASP A 248 -45.55 -9.72 2.53
C ASP A 248 -45.88 -8.55 3.49
N VAL A 249 -46.28 -8.86 4.71
CA VAL A 249 -46.59 -7.83 5.73
C VAL A 249 -45.30 -7.17 6.22
N GLU A 250 -44.26 -7.94 6.52
CA GLU A 250 -42.98 -7.42 6.94
C GLU A 250 -42.30 -6.60 5.84
N ARG A 251 -42.37 -7.04 4.59
CA ARG A 251 -41.86 -6.28 3.43
C ARG A 251 -42.53 -4.93 3.32
N GLU A 252 -43.89 -4.87 3.50
CA GLU A 252 -44.62 -3.61 3.42
C GLU A 252 -44.24 -2.68 4.60
N LEU A 253 -44.02 -3.21 5.79
CA LEU A 253 -43.56 -2.42 6.94
C LEU A 253 -42.16 -1.86 6.69
N ILE A 254 -41.22 -2.67 6.21
CA ILE A 254 -39.86 -2.24 5.86
C ILE A 254 -39.93 -1.17 4.77
N LYS A 255 -40.69 -1.39 3.70
CA LYS A 255 -40.87 -0.43 2.60
C LYS A 255 -41.41 0.92 3.08
N ASN A 256 -42.41 0.90 3.93
CA ASN A 256 -43.02 2.12 4.46
C ASN A 256 -42.02 2.92 5.28
N TRP A 257 -41.18 2.24 6.11
CA TRP A 257 -40.15 2.90 6.86
C TRP A 257 -39.15 3.63 5.94
N PHE A 258 -38.62 2.96 4.90
CA PHE A 258 -37.72 3.60 3.94
C PHE A 258 -38.35 4.80 3.23
N LEU A 259 -39.61 4.68 2.79
CA LEU A 259 -40.33 5.75 2.09
C LEU A 259 -40.64 6.96 2.99
N GLU A 260 -40.72 6.77 4.30
CA GLU A 260 -40.94 7.82 5.28
C GLU A 260 -39.66 8.53 5.71
N HIS A 261 -38.47 7.83 5.66
CA HIS A 261 -37.26 8.30 6.30
C HIS A 261 -36.04 8.54 5.35
N PHE A 262 -36.23 8.42 4.03
CA PHE A 262 -35.09 8.52 3.11
C PHE A 262 -34.54 9.96 2.90
N ASP A 263 -35.32 11.01 3.30
CA ASP A 263 -34.95 12.42 3.13
C ASP A 263 -35.48 13.33 4.26
N ASP A 264 -35.82 12.77 5.42
CA ASP A 264 -36.41 13.50 6.55
C ASP A 264 -35.39 13.93 7.62
N GLY A 265 -34.11 13.64 7.40
CA GLY A 265 -33.03 13.94 8.34
C GLY A 265 -32.91 12.92 9.49
N THR A 266 -33.47 11.72 9.33
CA THR A 266 -33.28 10.60 10.26
C THR A 266 -31.81 10.18 10.32
N VAL A 267 -31.06 10.35 9.22
CA VAL A 267 -29.63 10.12 9.12
C VAL A 267 -28.94 11.30 8.42
N VAL A 268 -27.62 11.39 8.50
CA VAL A 268 -26.85 12.46 7.83
C VAL A 268 -26.90 12.33 6.30
N ASP A 269 -26.79 13.45 5.58
CA ASP A 269 -26.99 13.57 4.13
C ASP A 269 -26.37 12.44 3.30
N TYR A 270 -25.10 12.07 3.56
CA TYR A 270 -24.40 11.03 2.79
C TYR A 270 -24.91 9.60 3.11
N MET A 271 -25.59 9.39 4.23
CA MET A 271 -26.23 8.13 4.58
C MET A 271 -27.67 8.06 4.07
N GLU A 272 -28.33 9.20 3.83
CA GLU A 272 -29.63 9.26 3.14
C GLU A 272 -29.52 8.66 1.74
N ASP A 273 -28.41 8.90 1.03
CA ASP A 273 -28.17 8.30 -0.28
C ASP A 273 -28.23 6.76 -0.24
N ILE A 274 -27.80 6.12 0.87
CA ILE A 274 -27.88 4.66 1.05
C ILE A 274 -29.34 4.21 1.16
N LEU A 275 -30.17 4.96 1.88
CA LEU A 275 -31.61 4.69 1.97
C LEU A 275 -32.29 4.85 0.60
N GLN A 276 -31.93 5.88 -0.15
CA GLN A 276 -32.44 6.10 -1.51
C GLN A 276 -32.04 4.98 -2.47
N ASP A 277 -30.79 4.52 -2.40
CA ASP A 277 -30.32 3.39 -3.20
C ASP A 277 -31.08 2.11 -2.84
N PHE A 278 -31.38 1.89 -1.55
CA PHE A 278 -32.15 0.73 -1.12
C PHE A 278 -33.59 0.76 -1.72
N ILE A 279 -34.24 1.92 -1.70
CA ILE A 279 -35.55 2.10 -2.35
C ILE A 279 -35.43 1.81 -3.85
N ARG A 280 -34.48 2.43 -4.51
CA ARG A 280 -34.29 2.37 -5.97
C ARG A 280 -33.99 0.97 -6.48
N TYR A 281 -33.18 0.22 -5.74
CA TYR A 281 -32.69 -1.07 -6.23
C TYR A 281 -33.34 -2.26 -5.54
N GLU A 282 -33.73 -2.14 -4.27
CA GLU A 282 -34.23 -3.26 -3.49
C GLU A 282 -35.77 -3.28 -3.35
N LEU A 283 -36.39 -2.13 -3.28
CA LEU A 283 -37.84 -2.01 -3.11
C LEU A 283 -38.56 -1.66 -4.41
N ALA A 284 -37.84 -1.35 -5.47
CA ALA A 284 -38.40 -1.02 -6.76
C ALA A 284 -39.23 -2.17 -7.35
N SER A 285 -40.31 -1.82 -8.01
CA SER A 285 -41.12 -2.73 -8.80
C SER A 285 -40.32 -3.23 -10.02
N LYS A 286 -40.83 -4.31 -10.62
CA LYS A 286 -40.23 -4.86 -11.84
C LYS A 286 -40.16 -3.83 -12.98
N ASP A 287 -41.21 -3.05 -13.15
CA ASP A 287 -41.29 -2.05 -14.21
C ASP A 287 -40.27 -0.93 -13.99
N GLU A 288 -40.09 -0.46 -12.75
CA GLU A 288 -39.09 0.55 -12.39
C GLU A 288 -37.66 0.03 -12.61
N LEU A 289 -37.38 -1.25 -12.29
CA LEU A 289 -36.08 -1.86 -12.58
C LEU A 289 -35.80 -2.04 -14.08
N GLU A 290 -36.84 -2.32 -14.89
CA GLU A 290 -36.75 -2.40 -16.34
C GLU A 290 -36.45 -1.01 -16.94
N GLU A 291 -37.04 0.07 -16.42
CA GLU A 291 -36.73 1.45 -16.82
C GLU A 291 -35.29 1.83 -16.47
N GLU A 292 -34.82 1.45 -15.29
CA GLU A 292 -33.42 1.69 -14.90
C GLU A 292 -32.43 0.93 -15.78
N ILE A 293 -32.76 -0.30 -16.16
CA ILE A 293 -31.95 -1.08 -17.12
C ILE A 293 -31.85 -0.37 -18.47
N GLU A 294 -32.96 0.21 -18.97
CA GLU A 294 -32.94 0.99 -20.20
C GLU A 294 -32.06 2.24 -20.10
N HIS A 295 -32.06 2.88 -18.92
CA HIS A 295 -31.14 4.00 -18.65
C HIS A 295 -29.68 3.57 -18.67
N LEU A 296 -29.36 2.48 -17.98
CA LEU A 296 -28.00 1.93 -17.95
C LEU A 296 -27.53 1.47 -19.34
N ASP A 297 -28.42 0.86 -20.15
CA ASP A 297 -28.09 0.47 -21.52
C ASP A 297 -27.69 1.67 -22.38
N LYS A 298 -28.35 2.84 -22.21
CA LYS A 298 -27.95 4.10 -22.88
C LYS A 298 -26.57 4.59 -22.41
N LEU A 299 -26.29 4.54 -21.11
CA LEU A 299 -24.97 4.93 -20.58
C LEU A 299 -23.85 4.03 -21.09
N ILE A 300 -24.10 2.72 -21.19
CA ILE A 300 -23.17 1.74 -21.73
C ILE A 300 -22.91 2.00 -23.22
N GLU A 301 -23.95 2.27 -24.02
CA GLU A 301 -23.81 2.61 -25.43
C GLU A 301 -23.07 3.93 -25.65
N GLU A 302 -23.34 4.95 -24.84
CA GLU A 302 -22.65 6.24 -24.89
C GLU A 302 -21.18 6.16 -24.49
N SER A 303 -20.80 5.18 -23.67
CA SER A 303 -19.40 4.89 -23.32
C SER A 303 -18.58 4.41 -24.53
N GLY A 304 -19.23 3.86 -25.54
CA GLY A 304 -18.65 3.53 -26.85
C GLY A 304 -17.51 2.53 -26.79
N GLU A 305 -16.51 2.70 -27.68
CA GLU A 305 -15.33 1.85 -27.79
C GLU A 305 -14.16 2.30 -26.90
N SER A 306 -14.37 3.30 -26.02
CA SER A 306 -13.30 3.92 -25.24
C SER A 306 -12.65 2.99 -24.20
N GLY A 307 -13.28 1.86 -23.88
CA GLY A 307 -12.77 0.92 -22.85
C GLY A 307 -13.11 1.36 -21.41
N GLU A 308 -13.57 2.60 -21.22
CA GLU A 308 -14.05 3.14 -19.95
C GLU A 308 -15.57 3.22 -19.96
N CYS A 309 -16.23 2.50 -19.06
CA CYS A 309 -17.66 2.60 -18.88
C CYS A 309 -17.98 3.84 -18.04
N LYS A 310 -19.08 4.54 -18.39
CA LYS A 310 -19.63 5.56 -17.51
C LYS A 310 -20.00 4.93 -16.17
N SER A 311 -19.66 5.63 -15.11
CA SER A 311 -19.99 5.22 -13.75
C SER A 311 -21.23 5.94 -13.27
N VAL A 312 -22.01 5.25 -12.48
CA VAL A 312 -23.14 5.79 -11.71
C VAL A 312 -22.68 5.84 -10.26
N PHE A 313 -22.88 6.96 -9.60
CA PHE A 313 -22.59 7.04 -8.17
C PHE A 313 -23.59 6.16 -7.43
N SER A 314 -23.11 5.30 -6.55
CA SER A 314 -23.91 4.52 -5.63
C SER A 314 -23.31 4.66 -4.23
N SER A 315 -24.08 5.23 -3.35
CA SER A 315 -23.72 5.43 -1.95
C SER A 315 -23.58 4.11 -1.19
N HIS A 316 -24.36 3.10 -1.57
CA HIS A 316 -24.23 1.75 -1.00
C HIS A 316 -22.80 1.18 -1.14
N TYR A 317 -22.13 1.43 -2.27
CA TYR A 317 -20.76 0.99 -2.49
C TYR A 317 -19.73 2.03 -2.03
N GLY A 318 -20.15 3.23 -1.61
CA GLY A 318 -19.26 4.33 -1.23
C GLY A 318 -18.39 4.87 -2.37
N TYR A 319 -18.65 4.44 -3.63
CA TYR A 319 -17.90 4.84 -4.82
C TYR A 319 -18.78 4.71 -6.08
N SER A 320 -18.30 5.26 -7.18
CA SER A 320 -18.96 5.11 -8.47
C SER A 320 -18.84 3.68 -9.00
N ILE A 321 -19.99 3.01 -9.17
CA ILE A 321 -20.08 1.71 -9.83
C ILE A 321 -20.18 1.88 -11.35
N GLU A 322 -19.52 1.03 -12.12
CA GLU A 322 -19.70 1.07 -13.57
C GLU A 322 -21.14 0.66 -13.96
N ALA A 323 -21.75 1.42 -14.88
CA ALA A 323 -23.09 1.15 -15.36
C ALA A 323 -23.30 -0.31 -15.82
N ILE A 324 -22.25 -0.92 -16.40
CA ILE A 324 -22.29 -2.32 -16.84
C ILE A 324 -22.35 -3.30 -15.65
N GLU A 325 -21.70 -3.01 -14.53
CA GLU A 325 -21.75 -3.84 -13.35
C GLU A 325 -23.12 -3.77 -12.68
N LEU A 326 -23.63 -2.55 -12.48
CA LEU A 326 -24.97 -2.34 -11.94
C LEU A 326 -26.04 -3.00 -12.82
N ARG A 327 -25.91 -2.87 -14.12
CA ARG A 327 -26.83 -3.50 -15.08
C ARG A 327 -26.87 -5.03 -14.93
N MET A 328 -25.74 -5.69 -14.67
CA MET A 328 -25.69 -7.13 -14.43
C MET A 328 -26.32 -7.51 -13.06
N ILE A 329 -26.15 -6.68 -12.04
CA ILE A 329 -26.80 -6.85 -10.74
C ILE A 329 -28.33 -6.82 -10.92
N LEU A 330 -28.85 -5.83 -11.64
CA LEU A 330 -30.28 -5.71 -11.89
C LEU A 330 -30.84 -6.84 -12.77
N MET A 331 -30.06 -7.36 -13.74
CA MET A 331 -30.44 -8.57 -14.48
C MET A 331 -30.67 -9.76 -13.54
N LYS A 332 -29.72 -10.00 -12.63
CA LYS A 332 -29.82 -11.09 -11.67
C LYS A 332 -31.05 -10.95 -10.79
N ARG A 333 -31.34 -9.73 -10.35
CA ARG A 333 -32.51 -9.42 -9.55
C ARG A 333 -33.82 -9.65 -10.29
N LEU A 334 -33.88 -9.35 -11.59
CA LEU A 334 -35.01 -9.66 -12.45
C LEU A 334 -35.14 -11.16 -12.79
N GLY A 335 -34.27 -12.00 -12.22
CA GLY A 335 -34.30 -13.44 -12.39
C GLY A 335 -33.62 -13.93 -13.66
N ALA A 336 -32.74 -13.13 -14.29
CA ALA A 336 -31.94 -13.61 -15.40
C ALA A 336 -31.00 -14.73 -14.97
N SER A 337 -30.88 -15.74 -15.81
CA SER A 337 -29.95 -16.85 -15.58
C SER A 337 -28.50 -16.40 -15.70
N GLU A 338 -27.56 -17.12 -15.03
CA GLU A 338 -26.12 -16.86 -15.18
C GLU A 338 -25.65 -16.96 -16.64
N GLU A 339 -26.32 -17.79 -17.46
CA GLU A 339 -26.02 -17.90 -18.89
C GLU A 339 -26.41 -16.62 -19.66
N GLU A 340 -27.50 -15.98 -19.28
CA GLU A 340 -27.94 -14.70 -19.88
C GLU A 340 -27.03 -13.56 -19.47
N ILE A 341 -26.63 -13.52 -18.20
CA ILE A 341 -25.68 -12.54 -17.67
C ILE A 341 -24.30 -12.73 -18.34
N ASP A 342 -23.80 -13.97 -18.46
CA ASP A 342 -22.54 -14.25 -19.13
C ASP A 342 -22.58 -13.86 -20.63
N ARG A 343 -23.72 -14.11 -21.30
CA ARG A 343 -23.92 -13.68 -22.70
C ARG A 343 -23.87 -12.16 -22.83
N PHE A 344 -24.49 -11.44 -21.90
CA PHE A 344 -24.41 -9.99 -21.85
C PHE A 344 -22.97 -9.54 -21.61
N ARG A 345 -22.29 -10.09 -20.61
CA ARG A 345 -20.90 -9.80 -20.27
C ARG A 345 -19.96 -10.01 -21.45
N ARG A 346 -20.10 -11.11 -22.21
CA ARG A 346 -19.28 -11.40 -23.39
C ARG A 346 -19.45 -10.39 -24.54
N LYS A 347 -20.60 -9.73 -24.64
CA LYS A 347 -20.78 -8.65 -25.64
C LYS A 347 -19.99 -7.39 -25.30
N HIS A 348 -19.63 -7.21 -24.04
CA HIS A 348 -19.04 -6.01 -23.51
C HIS A 348 -17.56 -6.21 -23.07
N MET A 349 -16.84 -7.08 -23.76
CA MET A 349 -15.41 -7.32 -23.52
C MET A 349 -14.50 -6.12 -23.81
N ASN A 350 -15.03 -5.05 -24.41
CA ASN A 350 -14.37 -3.76 -24.57
C ASN A 350 -14.16 -3.04 -23.21
N PHE A 351 -14.96 -3.34 -22.17
CA PHE A 351 -14.79 -2.73 -20.86
C PHE A 351 -13.78 -3.48 -19.99
N GLN A 352 -12.98 -2.71 -19.25
CA GLN A 352 -11.90 -3.25 -18.44
C GLN A 352 -12.41 -4.17 -17.31
N SER A 353 -13.47 -3.76 -16.60
CA SER A 353 -14.07 -4.56 -15.53
C SER A 353 -14.53 -5.94 -16.01
N VAL A 354 -15.12 -6.00 -17.20
CA VAL A 354 -15.54 -7.26 -17.82
C VAL A 354 -14.34 -8.15 -18.12
N ARG A 355 -13.26 -7.59 -18.69
CA ARG A 355 -12.04 -8.37 -18.95
C ARG A 355 -11.39 -8.85 -17.66
N LYS A 356 -11.38 -8.01 -16.62
CA LYS A 356 -10.85 -8.36 -15.29
C LYS A 356 -11.59 -9.57 -14.69
N TYR A 357 -12.92 -9.62 -14.84
CA TYR A 357 -13.71 -10.77 -14.41
C TYR A 357 -13.27 -12.06 -15.11
N TYR A 358 -13.14 -12.06 -16.46
CA TYR A 358 -12.73 -13.25 -17.20
C TYR A 358 -11.26 -13.61 -16.98
N LEU A 359 -10.38 -12.63 -16.79
CA LEU A 359 -8.98 -12.88 -16.40
C LEU A 359 -8.92 -13.63 -15.07
N LYS A 360 -9.66 -13.15 -14.06
CA LYS A 360 -9.73 -13.81 -12.76
C LYS A 360 -10.27 -15.24 -12.90
N LYS A 361 -11.32 -15.42 -13.66
CA LYS A 361 -11.91 -16.74 -13.94
C LYS A 361 -10.92 -17.68 -14.62
N ALA A 362 -10.22 -17.24 -15.65
CA ALA A 362 -9.21 -18.06 -16.33
C ALA A 362 -8.05 -18.43 -15.39
N GLN A 363 -7.67 -17.54 -14.48
CA GLN A 363 -6.65 -17.82 -13.46
C GLN A 363 -7.12 -18.89 -12.45
N GLU A 364 -8.35 -18.79 -11.98
CA GLU A 364 -8.96 -19.76 -11.04
C GLU A 364 -9.12 -21.14 -11.68
N GLU A 365 -9.49 -21.19 -12.96
CA GLU A 365 -9.63 -22.43 -13.74
C GLU A 365 -8.27 -22.98 -14.22
N GLY A 366 -7.20 -22.21 -14.13
CA GLY A 366 -5.86 -22.57 -14.60
C GLY A 366 -5.76 -22.60 -16.14
N ASP A 367 -6.66 -21.93 -16.86
CA ASP A 367 -6.68 -21.84 -18.33
C ASP A 367 -5.69 -20.77 -18.82
N ALA A 368 -4.43 -21.17 -18.94
CA ALA A 368 -3.35 -20.28 -19.35
C ALA A 368 -3.50 -19.83 -20.82
N GLU A 369 -4.16 -20.58 -21.70
CA GLU A 369 -4.37 -20.16 -23.08
C GLU A 369 -5.39 -19.02 -23.16
N GLU A 370 -6.49 -19.15 -22.45
CA GLU A 370 -7.50 -18.08 -22.35
C GLU A 370 -6.94 -16.85 -21.63
N GLU A 371 -6.18 -17.04 -20.53
CA GLU A 371 -5.52 -15.94 -19.84
C GLU A 371 -4.61 -15.14 -20.78
N ILE A 372 -3.74 -15.82 -21.56
CA ILE A 372 -2.86 -15.18 -22.56
C ILE A 372 -3.68 -14.43 -23.61
N ARG A 373 -4.78 -15.03 -24.09
CA ARG A 373 -5.66 -14.40 -25.08
C ARG A 373 -6.25 -13.08 -24.54
N LEU A 374 -6.76 -13.11 -23.32
CA LEU A 374 -7.38 -11.96 -22.66
C LEU A 374 -6.37 -10.85 -22.36
N LEU A 375 -5.18 -11.20 -21.87
CA LEU A 375 -4.09 -10.24 -21.64
C LEU A 375 -3.65 -9.55 -22.94
N LYS A 376 -3.52 -10.29 -24.04
CA LYS A 376 -3.21 -9.70 -25.35
C LYS A 376 -4.32 -8.79 -25.87
N GLN A 377 -5.58 -9.14 -25.61
CA GLN A 377 -6.72 -8.28 -25.93
C GLN A 377 -6.68 -7.01 -25.09
N GLY A 378 -6.45 -7.13 -23.78
CA GLY A 378 -6.31 -6.01 -22.86
C GLY A 378 -5.20 -5.05 -23.28
N LYS A 379 -4.01 -5.54 -23.64
CA LYS A 379 -2.91 -4.69 -24.14
C LYS A 379 -3.30 -3.80 -25.31
N LYS A 380 -4.22 -4.25 -26.17
CA LYS A 380 -4.68 -3.46 -27.32
C LYS A 380 -5.74 -2.44 -26.93
N LEU A 381 -6.69 -2.84 -26.10
CA LEU A 381 -7.83 -2.02 -25.72
C LEU A 381 -7.45 -0.95 -24.68
N ASP A 382 -6.57 -1.29 -23.76
CA ASP A 382 -6.17 -0.41 -22.64
C ASP A 382 -4.85 0.32 -22.94
N SER A 383 -4.50 0.50 -24.23
CA SER A 383 -3.21 1.06 -24.67
C SER A 383 -2.89 2.46 -24.12
N GLU A 384 -3.89 3.21 -23.68
CA GLU A 384 -3.72 4.54 -23.06
C GLU A 384 -3.24 4.43 -21.61
N SER A 385 -3.53 3.33 -20.91
CA SER A 385 -3.11 3.09 -19.54
C SER A 385 -1.78 2.34 -19.47
N VAL A 386 -0.67 3.09 -19.46
CA VAL A 386 0.70 2.53 -19.46
C VAL A 386 0.93 1.55 -18.30
N TYR A 387 0.43 1.84 -17.11
CA TYR A 387 0.57 0.96 -15.94
C TYR A 387 -0.17 -0.37 -16.12
N LEU A 388 -1.39 -0.30 -16.63
CA LEU A 388 -2.22 -1.48 -16.84
C LEU A 388 -1.63 -2.39 -17.91
N VAL A 389 -1.20 -1.81 -19.05
CA VAL A 389 -0.58 -2.57 -20.15
C VAL A 389 0.75 -3.18 -19.73
N HIS A 390 1.55 -2.46 -18.92
CA HIS A 390 2.75 -3.01 -18.30
C HIS A 390 2.44 -4.22 -17.41
N SER A 391 1.41 -4.14 -16.55
CA SER A 391 0.99 -5.27 -15.71
C SER A 391 0.57 -6.49 -16.55
N TYR A 392 -0.12 -6.29 -17.66
CA TYR A 392 -0.45 -7.36 -18.60
C TYR A 392 0.80 -7.98 -19.23
N SER A 393 1.80 -7.16 -19.59
CA SER A 393 3.07 -7.65 -20.13
C SER A 393 3.84 -8.48 -19.10
N GLN A 394 3.92 -8.03 -17.85
CA GLN A 394 4.57 -8.78 -16.79
C GLN A 394 3.89 -10.15 -16.58
N ARG A 395 2.56 -10.17 -16.59
CA ARG A 395 1.83 -11.45 -16.47
C ARG A 395 2.02 -12.37 -17.68
N LEU A 396 2.07 -11.82 -18.90
CA LEU A 396 2.40 -12.60 -20.10
C LEU A 396 3.80 -13.21 -20.04
N ILE A 397 4.79 -12.46 -19.55
CA ILE A 397 6.16 -12.94 -19.34
C ILE A 397 6.18 -14.14 -18.40
N GLU A 398 5.46 -14.07 -17.28
CA GLU A 398 5.35 -15.19 -16.33
C GLU A 398 4.72 -16.45 -16.98
N LEU A 399 3.64 -16.26 -17.73
CA LEU A 399 2.93 -17.36 -18.40
C LEU A 399 3.79 -18.04 -19.47
N TYR A 400 4.46 -17.24 -20.31
CA TYR A 400 5.39 -17.79 -21.31
C TYR A 400 6.57 -18.51 -20.67
N HIS A 401 7.09 -17.98 -19.55
CA HIS A 401 8.15 -18.65 -18.79
C HIS A 401 7.69 -20.01 -18.26
N LYS A 402 6.50 -20.08 -17.67
CA LYS A 402 5.89 -21.35 -17.17
C LYS A 402 5.66 -22.35 -18.30
N GLN A 403 5.24 -21.89 -19.48
CA GLN A 403 5.04 -22.72 -20.66
C GLN A 403 6.35 -23.08 -21.38
N LYS A 404 7.49 -22.51 -20.96
CA LYS A 404 8.81 -22.63 -21.61
C LYS A 404 8.82 -22.11 -23.04
N ASP A 405 7.92 -21.18 -23.37
CA ASP A 405 7.92 -20.48 -24.66
C ASP A 405 8.87 -19.27 -24.56
N TYR A 406 10.15 -19.59 -24.55
CA TYR A 406 11.21 -18.58 -24.43
C TYR A 406 11.26 -17.58 -25.59
N GLN A 407 10.68 -17.91 -26.74
CA GLN A 407 10.63 -17.00 -27.86
C GLN A 407 9.61 -15.87 -27.61
N GLN A 408 8.41 -16.22 -27.15
CA GLN A 408 7.39 -15.24 -26.80
C GLN A 408 7.78 -14.46 -25.53
N GLU A 409 8.34 -15.12 -24.53
CA GLU A 409 8.86 -14.45 -23.33
C GLU A 409 9.87 -13.36 -23.69
N LYS A 410 10.85 -13.69 -24.53
CA LYS A 410 11.89 -12.75 -24.96
C LYS A 410 11.31 -11.57 -25.74
N ALA A 411 10.38 -11.84 -26.64
CA ALA A 411 9.72 -10.79 -27.42
C ALA A 411 8.91 -9.83 -26.53
N GLU A 412 8.18 -10.38 -25.57
CA GLU A 412 7.35 -9.61 -24.63
C GLU A 412 8.20 -8.75 -23.68
N ARG A 413 9.31 -9.29 -23.12
CA ARG A 413 10.27 -8.53 -22.31
C ARG A 413 10.87 -7.36 -23.08
N ARG A 414 11.19 -7.57 -24.36
CA ARG A 414 11.73 -6.52 -25.22
C ARG A 414 10.70 -5.42 -25.47
N GLU A 415 9.48 -5.79 -25.78
CA GLU A 415 8.39 -4.84 -26.04
C GLU A 415 8.10 -4.02 -24.78
N ASP A 416 7.95 -4.68 -23.63
CA ASP A 416 7.70 -4.05 -22.33
C ASP A 416 8.79 -3.03 -22.00
N PHE A 417 10.04 -3.43 -22.15
CA PHE A 417 11.18 -2.55 -21.86
C PHE A 417 11.23 -1.33 -22.77
N LEU A 418 10.96 -1.48 -24.05
CA LEU A 418 11.03 -0.38 -25.02
C LEU A 418 9.86 0.60 -24.90
N THR A 419 8.68 0.08 -24.57
CA THR A 419 7.42 0.84 -24.72
C THR A 419 7.01 1.57 -23.46
N TYR A 420 7.00 0.88 -22.30
CA TYR A 420 6.26 1.39 -21.14
C TYR A 420 7.10 2.19 -20.14
N GLN A 421 8.43 2.15 -20.21
CA GLN A 421 9.35 2.90 -19.34
C GLN A 421 9.29 2.55 -17.84
N LEU A 422 8.51 1.52 -17.45
CA LEU A 422 8.30 1.07 -16.08
C LEU A 422 9.22 -0.08 -15.67
N SER A 423 9.76 -0.83 -16.65
CA SER A 423 10.62 -2.00 -16.41
C SER A 423 11.83 -1.66 -15.53
N THR A 424 12.17 -2.60 -14.66
CA THR A 424 13.21 -2.50 -13.63
C THR A 424 14.59 -2.93 -14.15
N MET A 425 15.61 -2.86 -13.29
CA MET A 425 16.93 -3.46 -13.56
C MET A 425 16.87 -4.99 -13.65
N GLU A 426 15.93 -5.60 -12.93
CA GLU A 426 15.72 -7.04 -12.97
C GLU A 426 15.18 -7.47 -14.34
N ASP A 427 14.23 -6.74 -14.89
CA ASP A 427 13.70 -6.97 -16.25
C ASP A 427 14.80 -6.85 -17.30
N PHE A 428 15.68 -5.86 -17.15
CA PHE A 428 16.84 -5.67 -18.02
C PHE A 428 17.80 -6.87 -17.97
N ARG A 429 18.15 -7.31 -16.76
CA ARG A 429 18.99 -8.49 -16.54
C ARG A 429 18.31 -9.77 -17.01
N GLY A 430 17.00 -9.87 -16.80
CA GLY A 430 16.18 -10.99 -17.27
C GLY A 430 16.21 -11.12 -18.80
N TYR A 431 16.03 -10.00 -19.51
CA TYR A 431 16.13 -9.98 -20.96
C TYR A 431 17.57 -10.30 -21.46
N ARG A 432 18.60 -9.74 -20.80
CA ARG A 432 20.00 -10.05 -21.11
C ARG A 432 20.31 -11.55 -21.08
N LYS A 433 19.83 -12.25 -20.04
CA LYS A 433 20.03 -13.70 -19.89
C LYS A 433 19.46 -14.52 -21.05
N MET A 434 18.50 -13.96 -21.79
CA MET A 434 17.85 -14.60 -22.93
C MET A 434 18.53 -14.26 -24.27
N CYS A 435 19.53 -13.37 -24.28
CA CYS A 435 20.27 -12.98 -25.46
C CYS A 435 21.62 -13.69 -25.52
N SER A 436 22.07 -14.03 -26.73
CA SER A 436 23.49 -14.35 -26.95
C SER A 436 24.33 -13.10 -26.84
N ASP A 437 25.65 -13.25 -26.63
CA ASP A 437 26.56 -12.09 -26.52
C ASP A 437 26.53 -11.20 -27.76
N ASP A 438 26.52 -11.77 -28.96
CA ASP A 438 26.47 -11.02 -30.22
C ASP A 438 25.14 -10.25 -30.39
N GLU A 439 24.05 -10.83 -29.92
CA GLU A 439 22.74 -10.20 -29.94
C GLU A 439 22.67 -9.07 -28.89
N TRP A 440 23.21 -9.34 -27.69
CA TRP A 440 23.22 -8.37 -26.60
C TRP A 440 23.99 -7.10 -26.96
N GLU A 441 25.15 -7.24 -27.57
CA GLU A 441 25.95 -6.09 -28.03
C GLU A 441 25.18 -5.14 -28.96
N LYS A 442 24.23 -5.64 -29.72
CA LYS A 442 23.36 -4.84 -30.61
C LYS A 442 22.17 -4.25 -29.84
N GLU A 443 21.54 -5.05 -28.98
CA GLU A 443 20.31 -4.68 -28.28
C GLU A 443 20.55 -3.70 -27.12
N LYS A 444 21.61 -3.88 -26.31
CA LYS A 444 21.86 -3.06 -25.11
C LYS A 444 21.84 -1.55 -25.40
N THR A 445 22.46 -1.13 -26.51
CA THR A 445 22.48 0.28 -26.88
C THR A 445 21.09 0.82 -27.24
N VAL A 446 20.25 0.01 -27.88
CA VAL A 446 18.87 0.37 -28.23
C VAL A 446 18.04 0.52 -26.95
N LEU A 447 18.12 -0.46 -26.08
CA LEU A 447 17.38 -0.47 -24.80
C LEU A 447 17.78 0.71 -23.89
N ILE A 448 19.06 0.97 -23.73
CA ILE A 448 19.56 2.09 -22.91
C ILE A 448 19.11 3.43 -23.49
N LYS A 449 19.20 3.61 -24.80
CA LYS A 449 18.79 4.86 -25.46
C LYS A 449 17.27 5.07 -25.44
N SER A 450 16.47 4.01 -25.37
CA SER A 450 15.01 4.11 -25.29
C SER A 450 14.54 4.74 -23.98
N ARG A 451 15.31 4.64 -22.90
CA ARG A 451 14.94 5.21 -21.59
C ARG A 451 14.96 6.74 -21.64
N ARG A 452 13.86 7.35 -21.21
CA ARG A 452 13.71 8.81 -21.09
C ARG A 452 14.37 9.35 -19.83
N ASP A 453 14.26 8.61 -18.73
CA ASP A 453 14.85 8.96 -17.43
C ASP A 453 16.38 8.89 -17.47
N ILE A 454 17.02 10.01 -17.18
CA ILE A 454 18.49 10.13 -17.16
C ILE A 454 19.12 9.28 -16.05
N ALA A 455 18.50 9.21 -14.88
CA ALA A 455 19.02 8.43 -13.77
C ALA A 455 19.01 6.93 -14.11
N LYS A 456 17.89 6.42 -14.66
CA LYS A 456 17.79 5.05 -15.15
C LYS A 456 18.78 4.76 -16.30
N ARG A 457 18.99 5.70 -17.21
CA ARG A 457 20.01 5.56 -18.26
C ARG A 457 21.42 5.46 -17.70
N CYS A 458 21.77 6.31 -16.73
CA CYS A 458 23.06 6.23 -16.06
C CYS A 458 23.27 4.89 -15.35
N GLU A 459 22.21 4.36 -14.73
CA GLU A 459 22.23 3.07 -14.06
C GLU A 459 22.51 1.92 -15.04
N LEU A 460 21.81 1.87 -16.17
CA LEU A 460 22.01 0.88 -17.22
C LEU A 460 23.42 0.98 -17.85
N LEU A 461 23.91 2.20 -18.10
CA LEU A 461 25.26 2.41 -18.63
C LEU A 461 26.35 1.96 -17.63
N ALA A 462 26.10 2.19 -16.35
CA ALA A 462 26.99 1.74 -15.27
C ALA A 462 27.00 0.21 -15.15
N GLU A 463 25.85 -0.45 -15.21
CA GLU A 463 25.71 -1.92 -15.20
C GLU A 463 26.46 -2.58 -16.35
N GLU A 464 26.37 -2.00 -17.55
CA GLU A 464 27.04 -2.52 -18.74
C GLU A 464 28.51 -2.08 -18.88
N GLY A 465 29.03 -1.33 -17.92
CA GLY A 465 30.42 -0.84 -17.95
C GLY A 465 30.72 0.12 -19.11
N MET A 466 29.69 0.77 -19.67
CA MET A 466 29.82 1.71 -20.79
C MET A 466 30.32 3.09 -20.31
N LYS A 467 31.54 3.12 -19.78
CA LYS A 467 32.15 4.29 -19.14
C LYS A 467 32.14 5.56 -20.02
N PRO A 468 32.50 5.51 -21.34
CA PRO A 468 32.50 6.71 -22.18
C PRO A 468 31.09 7.32 -22.31
N ASP A 469 30.07 6.48 -22.57
CA ASP A 469 28.69 6.94 -22.72
C ASP A 469 28.14 7.48 -21.40
N LEU A 470 28.46 6.83 -20.29
CA LEU A 470 28.09 7.27 -18.93
C LEU A 470 28.70 8.65 -18.63
N PHE A 471 29.98 8.83 -18.90
CA PHE A 471 30.66 10.11 -18.73
C PHE A 471 30.02 11.21 -19.57
N GLU A 472 29.82 10.96 -20.87
CA GLU A 472 29.19 11.92 -21.76
C GLU A 472 27.77 12.31 -21.32
N LEU A 473 26.96 11.30 -20.88
CA LEU A 473 25.61 11.54 -20.40
C LEU A 473 25.59 12.39 -19.13
N ILE A 474 26.45 12.09 -18.15
CA ILE A 474 26.57 12.82 -16.88
C ILE A 474 27.00 14.27 -17.13
N PHE A 475 28.03 14.48 -17.95
CA PHE A 475 28.59 15.81 -18.16
C PHE A 475 27.71 16.74 -18.99
N LYS A 476 26.69 16.22 -19.66
CA LYS A 476 25.63 17.00 -20.29
C LYS A 476 24.58 17.53 -19.32
N GLN A 477 24.53 17.02 -18.08
CA GLN A 477 23.50 17.42 -17.11
C GLN A 477 23.88 18.70 -16.36
N LYS A 478 22.89 19.53 -16.07
CA LYS A 478 23.09 20.73 -15.21
C LYS A 478 23.43 20.37 -13.77
N ASN A 479 22.81 19.30 -13.24
CA ASN A 479 23.01 18.76 -11.89
C ASN A 479 24.02 17.60 -11.86
N ARG A 480 25.04 17.64 -12.73
CA ARG A 480 26.00 16.56 -12.94
C ARG A 480 26.75 16.12 -11.69
N LEU A 481 26.92 17.01 -10.72
CA LEU A 481 27.59 16.70 -9.45
C LEU A 481 26.87 15.55 -8.69
N ASN A 482 25.54 15.50 -8.74
CA ASN A 482 24.79 14.40 -8.11
C ASN A 482 25.12 13.05 -8.76
N TYR A 483 25.18 13.02 -10.08
CA TYR A 483 25.54 11.82 -10.83
C TYR A 483 27.03 11.45 -10.63
N ILE A 484 27.93 12.45 -10.56
CA ILE A 484 29.34 12.23 -10.24
C ILE A 484 29.47 11.63 -8.83
N ASN A 485 28.70 12.11 -7.86
CA ASN A 485 28.68 11.55 -6.50
C ASN A 485 28.25 10.07 -6.48
N LYS A 486 27.36 9.66 -7.40
CA LYS A 486 26.86 8.28 -7.50
C LYS A 486 27.77 7.38 -8.34
N TYR A 487 28.25 7.87 -9.48
CA TYR A 487 28.95 7.04 -10.48
C TYR A 487 30.42 7.41 -10.70
N GLY A 488 30.92 8.48 -10.10
CA GLY A 488 32.28 8.99 -10.34
C GLY A 488 33.37 7.98 -10.03
N PHE A 489 33.15 7.07 -9.08
CA PHE A 489 34.10 6.01 -8.75
C PHE A 489 34.32 5.03 -9.91
N LEU A 490 33.29 4.75 -10.73
CA LEU A 490 33.40 3.93 -11.94
C LEU A 490 34.21 4.62 -13.04
N LEU A 491 34.23 5.94 -13.02
CA LEU A 491 34.87 6.81 -14.00
C LEU A 491 36.25 7.29 -13.55
N ALA A 492 36.66 6.97 -12.32
CA ALA A 492 37.85 7.53 -11.68
C ALA A 492 39.17 7.26 -12.44
N GLU A 493 39.28 6.10 -13.05
CA GLU A 493 40.50 5.69 -13.75
C GLU A 493 40.79 6.54 -15.00
N GLU A 494 39.73 6.83 -15.79
CA GLU A 494 39.87 7.46 -17.10
C GLU A 494 39.53 8.96 -17.08
N TYR A 495 38.67 9.41 -16.14
CA TYR A 495 38.06 10.75 -16.14
C TYR A 495 38.32 11.53 -14.85
N SER A 496 39.37 11.21 -14.07
CA SER A 496 39.71 11.91 -12.82
C SER A 496 39.81 13.42 -12.98
N GLY A 497 40.48 13.90 -14.02
CA GLY A 497 40.70 15.34 -14.22
C GLY A 497 39.40 16.14 -14.33
N PRO A 498 38.50 15.82 -15.26
CA PRO A 498 37.19 16.48 -15.35
C PRO A 498 36.35 16.38 -14.07
N ILE A 499 36.35 15.23 -13.39
CA ILE A 499 35.61 15.01 -12.15
C ILE A 499 36.18 15.90 -11.03
N LEU A 500 37.49 15.93 -10.87
CA LEU A 500 38.16 16.80 -9.89
C LEU A 500 37.89 18.29 -10.15
N GLN A 501 37.79 18.70 -11.42
CA GLN A 501 37.46 20.08 -11.76
C GLN A 501 36.03 20.46 -11.32
N GLU A 502 35.07 19.55 -11.43
CA GLU A 502 33.71 19.78 -10.93
C GLU A 502 33.69 19.88 -9.40
N TYR A 503 34.35 18.94 -8.72
CA TYR A 503 34.49 19.02 -7.28
C TYR A 503 35.21 20.31 -6.84
N PHE A 504 36.28 20.68 -7.51
CA PHE A 504 37.01 21.93 -7.23
C PHE A 504 36.12 23.15 -7.31
N THR A 505 35.30 23.25 -8.36
CA THR A 505 34.36 24.35 -8.53
C THR A 505 33.35 24.40 -7.38
N TYR A 506 32.80 23.25 -7.03
CA TYR A 506 31.82 23.13 -5.96
C TYR A 506 32.39 23.46 -4.58
N VAL A 507 33.50 22.82 -4.19
CA VAL A 507 34.13 23.07 -2.87
C VAL A 507 34.66 24.48 -2.73
N SER A 508 35.11 25.11 -3.82
CA SER A 508 35.53 26.50 -3.81
C SER A 508 34.37 27.44 -3.50
N GLY A 509 33.20 27.16 -4.07
CA GLY A 509 31.95 27.88 -3.76
C GLY A 509 31.53 27.73 -2.30
N ILE A 510 31.61 26.53 -1.75
CA ILE A 510 31.35 26.28 -0.33
C ILE A 510 32.37 27.04 0.52
N ALA A 511 33.68 26.89 0.26
CA ALA A 511 34.74 27.52 1.04
C ALA A 511 34.62 29.04 1.07
N GLU A 512 34.14 29.66 0.00
CA GLU A 512 33.91 31.13 -0.06
C GLU A 512 32.71 31.57 0.77
N ASN A 513 31.60 30.82 0.69
CA ASN A 513 30.29 31.23 1.23
C ASN A 513 29.94 30.63 2.59
N ALA A 514 30.64 29.58 3.04
CA ALA A 514 30.34 28.88 4.28
C ALA A 514 30.41 29.78 5.51
N ARG A 515 29.39 29.72 6.37
CA ARG A 515 29.27 30.50 7.61
C ARG A 515 28.91 29.68 8.84
N ASN A 516 28.57 28.41 8.66
CA ASN A 516 28.10 27.52 9.71
C ASN A 516 28.82 26.16 9.66
N ARG A 517 28.65 25.37 10.71
CA ARG A 517 29.33 24.07 10.88
C ARG A 517 28.91 23.08 9.79
N SER A 518 27.62 23.00 9.46
CA SER A 518 27.11 22.08 8.43
C SER A 518 27.79 22.31 7.07
N ALA A 519 28.02 23.55 6.67
CA ALA A 519 28.74 23.85 5.42
C ALA A 519 30.22 23.47 5.49
N TYR A 520 30.86 23.54 6.66
CA TYR A 520 32.23 23.06 6.83
C TYR A 520 32.30 21.52 6.80
N ASP A 521 31.36 20.84 7.43
CA ASP A 521 31.27 19.37 7.38
C ASP A 521 31.06 18.90 5.92
N GLU A 522 30.21 19.58 5.18
CA GLU A 522 30.03 19.33 3.75
C GLU A 522 31.33 19.55 2.95
N LEU A 523 32.03 20.63 3.19
CA LEU A 523 33.32 20.93 2.55
C LEU A 523 34.31 19.79 2.78
N ILE A 524 34.48 19.37 4.03
CA ILE A 524 35.40 18.29 4.41
C ILE A 524 34.99 16.95 3.76
N ARG A 525 33.71 16.64 3.72
CA ARG A 525 33.18 15.44 3.06
C ARG A 525 33.56 15.40 1.58
N TYR A 526 33.39 16.49 0.85
CA TYR A 526 33.78 16.53 -0.56
C TYR A 526 35.29 16.52 -0.76
N LEU A 527 36.09 17.18 0.08
CA LEU A 527 37.55 17.08 0.04
C LEU A 527 38.03 15.63 0.27
N LYS A 528 37.42 14.91 1.19
CA LYS A 528 37.70 13.47 1.39
C LYS A 528 37.36 12.63 0.13
N ARG A 529 36.26 12.93 -0.56
CA ARG A 529 35.91 12.27 -1.82
C ARG A 529 36.90 12.54 -2.94
N MET A 530 37.36 13.77 -3.07
CA MET A 530 38.34 14.14 -4.09
C MET A 530 39.63 13.31 -4.00
N ARG A 531 40.02 12.88 -2.81
CA ARG A 531 41.24 12.05 -2.59
C ARG A 531 41.19 10.66 -3.22
N GLN A 532 40.01 10.21 -3.60
CA GLN A 532 39.77 8.91 -4.26
C GLN A 532 40.14 8.91 -5.75
N TYR A 533 40.43 10.09 -6.31
CA TYR A 533 40.76 10.28 -7.72
C TYR A 533 42.25 10.55 -7.92
N THR A 534 42.77 10.21 -9.10
CA THR A 534 44.18 10.51 -9.48
C THR A 534 44.42 12.00 -9.33
N ASP A 535 45.52 12.39 -8.73
CA ASP A 535 45.95 13.76 -8.38
C ASP A 535 45.04 14.47 -7.35
N GLY A 536 43.97 13.81 -6.88
CA GLY A 536 43.03 14.39 -5.92
C GLY A 536 43.67 14.71 -4.58
N THR A 537 44.55 13.87 -4.07
CA THR A 537 45.27 14.08 -2.81
C THR A 537 46.13 15.34 -2.87
N GLU A 538 46.90 15.55 -3.94
CA GLU A 538 47.75 16.73 -4.11
C GLU A 538 46.88 18.01 -4.23
N MET A 539 45.79 17.92 -4.99
CA MET A 539 44.83 19.02 -5.14
C MET A 539 44.24 19.41 -3.78
N VAL A 540 43.78 18.45 -2.99
CA VAL A 540 43.19 18.70 -1.65
C VAL A 540 44.23 19.33 -0.70
N GLN A 541 45.48 18.86 -0.69
CA GLN A 541 46.52 19.48 0.10
C GLN A 541 46.75 20.95 -0.25
N LYS A 542 46.77 21.26 -1.54
CA LYS A 542 46.95 22.62 -2.03
C LYS A 542 45.75 23.51 -1.63
N LEU A 543 44.53 23.01 -1.76
CA LEU A 543 43.33 23.74 -1.37
C LEU A 543 43.27 24.02 0.12
N CYS A 544 43.51 23.01 0.97
CA CYS A 544 43.54 23.17 2.42
C CYS A 544 44.57 24.24 2.86
N LYS A 545 45.79 24.14 2.36
CA LYS A 545 46.84 25.16 2.65
C LYS A 545 46.42 26.56 2.20
N THR A 546 45.86 26.67 1.02
CA THR A 546 45.41 27.97 0.48
C THR A 546 44.27 28.58 1.31
N TRP A 547 43.25 27.77 1.70
CA TRP A 547 42.12 28.31 2.44
C TRP A 547 42.39 28.57 3.92
N ILE A 548 43.31 27.85 4.54
CA ILE A 548 43.82 28.17 5.89
C ILE A 548 44.43 29.55 5.91
N LEU A 549 45.22 29.91 4.88
CA LEU A 549 45.83 31.24 4.74
C LEU A 549 44.83 32.33 4.35
N LYS A 550 43.87 31.98 3.48
CA LYS A 550 42.87 32.96 2.96
C LYS A 550 41.80 33.29 4.00
N TYR A 551 41.42 32.37 4.88
CA TYR A 551 40.30 32.54 5.81
C TYR A 551 40.71 32.36 7.30
N PRO A 552 41.71 33.06 7.82
CA PRO A 552 42.27 32.82 9.16
C PRO A 552 41.28 33.11 10.30
N THR A 553 40.23 33.91 10.04
CA THR A 553 39.20 34.26 11.03
C THR A 553 38.14 33.17 11.21
N ARG A 554 38.05 32.19 10.28
CA ARG A 554 37.09 31.10 10.33
C ARG A 554 37.67 29.91 11.11
N LYS A 555 37.78 30.06 12.43
CA LYS A 555 38.53 29.12 13.30
C LYS A 555 38.13 27.67 13.14
N VAL A 556 36.82 27.36 13.06
CA VAL A 556 36.31 25.99 12.88
C VAL A 556 36.76 25.41 11.54
N MET A 557 36.59 26.14 10.44
CA MET A 557 37.04 25.71 9.12
C MET A 557 38.55 25.46 9.07
N VAL A 558 39.34 26.36 9.67
CA VAL A 558 40.80 26.21 9.74
C VAL A 558 41.21 24.99 10.53
N GLN A 559 40.54 24.70 11.63
CA GLN A 559 40.75 23.51 12.43
C GLN A 559 40.46 22.24 11.63
N GLU A 560 39.28 22.14 11.02
CA GLU A 560 38.88 20.95 10.24
C GLU A 560 39.82 20.71 9.03
N LEU A 561 40.18 21.76 8.31
CA LEU A 561 41.17 21.67 7.22
C LEU A 561 42.56 21.26 7.73
N GLY A 562 42.95 21.73 8.91
CA GLY A 562 44.19 21.35 9.55
C GLY A 562 44.21 19.89 9.98
N GLU A 563 43.11 19.38 10.53
CA GLU A 563 42.96 17.96 10.86
C GLU A 563 43.02 17.11 9.59
N LEU A 564 42.28 17.49 8.54
CA LEU A 564 42.32 16.78 7.27
C LEU A 564 43.75 16.68 6.71
N LEU A 565 44.56 17.75 6.82
CA LEU A 565 45.96 17.75 6.37
C LEU A 565 46.88 16.80 7.16
N LYS A 566 46.61 16.51 8.43
CA LYS A 566 47.38 15.55 9.24
C LYS A 566 47.17 14.08 8.78
N HIS A 567 46.03 13.83 8.11
CA HIS A 567 45.63 12.52 7.61
C HIS A 567 45.88 12.33 6.10
N ILE A 568 46.55 13.26 5.46
CA ILE A 568 47.03 13.24 4.08
C ILE A 568 48.52 13.12 4.05
#